data_a12cf2a41d59aefb257234931eb397e1
#
_entry.id   a12cf2a41d59aefb257234931eb397e1
#
_cell.length_a   1.000
_cell.length_b   1.000
_cell.length_c   1.000
_cell.angle_alpha   90.00
_cell.angle_beta   90.00
_cell.angle_gamma   90.00
#
_symmetry.space_group_name_H-M   'P 1'
#
loop_
_entity.id
_entity.type
_entity.pdbx_description
1 polymer ?
#
loop_
_entity_poly.entity_id
_entity_poly.type
_entity_poly.pdbx_seq_one_letter_code
_entity_poly.pdbx_strand_id
1 'polypeptide(L)'
;MEFNLFKVVNNGTRNVIEFETRLPFESVVWKEKFVEAGTVQAVFAKTDEALALLKVGKFCTLSPAQGANLAYIHSIKINGDKITVYGSEAKALWKRKGKINLAPEGTVSRQAKIEAALTGSMFTFADSDVIIPNLGTANLDALEYTSVYEYVCEILESASAGWTASLDEQNGTIRIFARKGVDKSDTVQFASIFGNAADYSYTADSSGYANSVTAVGLDGKAIVTETVTRAGDTTGETYSAYLDLRTEFPREADVTLADYKAALRERAQMSLIARYAREKLDVGDVSAEGFGTDYALGDIVAVYIHELGLNVNCRVTSSTRVIEDGLDTTTISLEQV
;
A
#
# COMPACT_ATOMS: atom_id res chain seq x y z
N MET A 1 -25.13 10.55 -2.86
CA MET A 1 -23.98 9.90 -2.19
C MET A 1 -24.01 10.20 -0.72
N GLU A 2 -23.53 9.27 0.11
CA GLU A 2 -23.64 9.36 1.56
C GLU A 2 -22.28 9.06 2.21
N PHE A 3 -21.96 9.82 3.25
CA PHE A 3 -20.81 9.57 4.11
C PHE A 3 -21.33 8.78 5.33
N ASN A 4 -21.01 7.49 5.36
CA ASN A 4 -21.41 6.62 6.45
C ASN A 4 -20.43 6.75 7.59
N LEU A 5 -20.94 6.91 8.81
CA LEU A 5 -20.15 7.02 10.03
C LEU A 5 -20.38 5.80 10.91
N PHE A 6 -19.31 5.29 11.50
CA PHE A 6 -19.32 4.12 12.38
C PHE A 6 -18.62 4.45 13.68
N LYS A 7 -19.11 3.90 14.77
CA LYS A 7 -18.52 3.98 16.11
C LYS A 7 -17.88 2.65 16.50
N VAL A 8 -16.92 2.72 17.40
CA VAL A 8 -16.34 1.53 18.04
C VAL A 8 -17.08 1.24 19.34
N VAL A 9 -17.57 0.03 19.48
CA VAL A 9 -18.31 -0.43 20.68
C VAL A 9 -17.64 -1.67 21.23
N ASN A 10 -17.50 -1.76 22.55
CA ASN A 10 -17.04 -2.99 23.19
C ASN A 10 -18.27 -3.86 23.51
N ASN A 11 -18.36 -5.04 22.91
CA ASN A 11 -19.47 -5.97 23.11
C ASN A 11 -19.25 -6.95 24.27
N GLY A 12 -18.27 -6.66 25.14
CA GLY A 12 -17.91 -7.51 26.29
C GLY A 12 -16.82 -8.55 25.99
N THR A 13 -16.60 -8.89 24.73
CA THR A 13 -15.58 -9.86 24.30
C THR A 13 -14.50 -9.18 23.43
N ARG A 14 -14.90 -8.24 22.60
CA ARG A 14 -14.02 -7.53 21.67
C ARG A 14 -14.60 -6.17 21.30
N ASN A 15 -13.78 -5.31 20.69
CA ASN A 15 -14.26 -4.11 20.03
C ASN A 15 -14.85 -4.48 18.67
N VAL A 16 -16.01 -3.92 18.36
CA VAL A 16 -16.70 -4.04 17.08
C VAL A 16 -16.99 -2.67 16.50
N ILE A 17 -17.10 -2.59 15.19
CA ILE A 17 -17.43 -1.37 14.45
C ILE A 17 -18.89 -1.45 14.08
N GLU A 18 -19.69 -0.55 14.61
CA GLU A 18 -21.13 -0.50 14.36
C GLU A 18 -21.51 0.74 13.57
N PHE A 19 -22.43 0.57 12.62
CA PHE A 19 -23.02 1.71 11.90
C PHE A 19 -23.67 2.67 12.91
N GLU A 20 -23.44 3.96 12.73
CA GLU A 20 -24.00 4.98 13.60
C GLU A 20 -25.00 5.86 12.85
N THR A 21 -24.59 6.42 11.72
CA THR A 21 -25.43 7.34 10.94
C THR A 21 -24.85 7.60 9.54
N ARG A 22 -25.62 8.32 8.76
CA ARG A 22 -25.20 8.90 7.48
C ARG A 22 -25.24 10.42 7.59
N LEU A 23 -24.20 11.05 7.09
CA LEU A 23 -24.09 12.50 7.09
C LEU A 23 -23.99 13.03 5.65
N PRO A 24 -24.74 14.08 5.31
CA PRO A 24 -24.52 14.84 4.09
C PRO A 24 -23.18 15.55 4.19
N PHE A 25 -22.46 15.65 3.11
CA PHE A 25 -21.18 16.34 3.01
C PHE A 25 -21.20 17.34 1.84
N GLU A 26 -20.34 18.34 1.87
CA GLU A 26 -20.15 19.33 0.81
C GLU A 26 -19.12 18.83 -0.22
N SER A 27 -17.99 18.31 0.27
CA SER A 27 -16.98 17.73 -0.60
C SER A 27 -16.25 16.57 0.08
N VAL A 28 -15.77 15.63 -0.72
CA VAL A 28 -14.91 14.53 -0.27
C VAL A 28 -13.78 14.32 -1.27
N VAL A 29 -12.57 14.22 -0.76
CA VAL A 29 -11.41 13.72 -1.48
C VAL A 29 -10.99 12.41 -0.82
N TRP A 30 -11.06 11.31 -1.56
CA TRP A 30 -10.72 9.98 -1.08
C TRP A 30 -9.63 9.38 -1.94
N LYS A 31 -8.45 9.20 -1.36
CA LYS A 31 -7.30 8.59 -2.03
C LYS A 31 -7.08 7.18 -1.48
N GLU A 32 -7.09 6.20 -2.36
CA GLU A 32 -6.69 4.81 -2.08
C GLU A 32 -5.31 4.53 -2.69
N LYS A 33 -4.50 3.71 -2.01
CA LYS A 33 -3.19 3.30 -2.50
C LYS A 33 -3.03 1.78 -2.47
N PHE A 34 -2.25 1.25 -3.38
CA PHE A 34 -2.06 -0.19 -3.53
C PHE A 34 -1.36 -0.81 -2.31
N VAL A 35 -0.21 -0.30 -1.91
CA VAL A 35 0.57 -0.79 -0.77
C VAL A 35 0.38 0.11 0.44
N GLU A 36 0.80 1.36 0.32
CA GLU A 36 0.67 2.34 1.39
C GLU A 36 -0.79 2.67 1.72
N ALA A 37 -1.01 3.35 2.83
CA ALA A 37 -2.34 3.86 3.17
C ALA A 37 -2.62 5.20 2.49
N GLY A 38 -3.77 5.27 1.85
CA GLY A 38 -4.32 6.50 1.31
C GLY A 38 -4.94 7.39 2.40
N THR A 39 -5.56 8.48 1.96
CA THR A 39 -6.08 9.54 2.83
C THR A 39 -7.51 9.89 2.47
N VAL A 40 -8.23 10.41 3.45
CA VAL A 40 -9.58 10.94 3.30
C VAL A 40 -9.62 12.36 3.84
N GLN A 41 -10.21 13.27 3.06
CA GLN A 41 -10.61 14.59 3.51
C GLN A 41 -12.09 14.79 3.14
N ALA A 42 -12.92 15.13 4.13
CA ALA A 42 -14.34 15.43 3.91
C ALA A 42 -14.72 16.75 4.58
N VAL A 43 -15.52 17.54 3.89
CA VAL A 43 -16.03 18.83 4.37
C VAL A 43 -17.53 18.75 4.60
N PHE A 44 -17.95 19.24 5.74
CA PHE A 44 -19.33 19.25 6.20
C PHE A 44 -19.75 20.64 6.62
N ALA A 45 -21.02 20.96 6.45
CA ALA A 45 -21.60 22.13 7.09
C ALA A 45 -21.55 21.98 8.63
N LYS A 46 -21.24 23.07 9.32
CA LYS A 46 -21.18 23.08 10.79
C LYS A 46 -22.59 23.18 11.37
N THR A 47 -23.16 22.02 11.66
CA THR A 47 -24.44 21.86 12.37
C THR A 47 -24.20 21.27 13.76
N ASP A 48 -25.16 21.41 14.68
CA ASP A 48 -25.09 20.80 16.00
C ASP A 48 -24.98 19.27 15.90
N GLU A 49 -25.68 18.68 14.95
CA GLU A 49 -25.63 17.24 14.64
C GLU A 49 -24.23 16.84 14.19
N ALA A 50 -23.65 17.52 13.19
CA ALA A 50 -22.31 17.23 12.70
C ALA A 50 -21.24 17.39 13.80
N LEU A 51 -21.38 18.42 14.63
CA LEU A 51 -20.49 18.64 15.79
C LEU A 51 -20.62 17.54 16.86
N ALA A 52 -21.80 16.98 17.06
CA ALA A 52 -22.02 15.87 17.99
C ALA A 52 -21.46 14.56 17.47
N LEU A 53 -21.59 14.30 16.19
CA LEU A 53 -21.31 13.00 15.55
C LEU A 53 -19.88 12.86 15.02
N LEU A 54 -19.33 13.91 14.42
CA LEU A 54 -17.95 13.87 13.89
C LEU A 54 -16.95 13.91 15.05
N LYS A 55 -16.26 12.78 15.28
CA LYS A 55 -15.26 12.62 16.34
C LYS A 55 -14.05 11.87 15.82
N VAL A 56 -12.89 12.21 16.37
CA VAL A 56 -11.66 11.42 16.19
C VAL A 56 -11.87 10.02 16.76
N GLY A 57 -11.36 9.01 16.08
CA GLY A 57 -11.48 7.61 16.48
C GLY A 57 -12.64 6.86 15.83
N LYS A 58 -13.51 7.54 15.11
CA LYS A 58 -14.57 6.90 14.34
C LYS A 58 -14.07 6.41 12.98
N PHE A 59 -14.81 5.46 12.41
CA PHE A 59 -14.60 4.98 11.05
C PHE A 59 -15.62 5.59 10.10
N CYS A 60 -15.28 5.62 8.83
CA CYS A 60 -16.17 6.10 7.78
C CYS A 60 -16.01 5.33 6.48
N THR A 61 -17.08 5.32 5.68
CA THR A 61 -17.10 4.82 4.31
C THR A 61 -17.89 5.78 3.43
N LEU A 62 -17.70 5.68 2.11
CA LEU A 62 -18.56 6.32 1.12
C LEU A 62 -19.54 5.32 0.53
N SER A 63 -20.77 5.75 0.23
CA SER A 63 -21.78 4.94 -0.48
C SER A 63 -22.26 5.68 -1.73
N PRO A 64 -22.32 5.05 -2.91
CA PRO A 64 -21.85 3.70 -3.19
C PRO A 64 -20.33 3.58 -3.11
N ALA A 65 -19.87 2.43 -2.63
CA ALA A 65 -18.46 2.13 -2.53
C ALA A 65 -17.84 1.91 -3.92
N GLN A 66 -16.67 2.47 -4.13
CA GLN A 66 -15.74 2.04 -5.18
C GLN A 66 -14.51 1.50 -4.46
N GLY A 67 -14.27 0.20 -4.53
CA GLY A 67 -13.16 -0.43 -3.83
C GLY A 67 -13.39 -0.68 -2.31
N ALA A 68 -12.31 -0.89 -1.57
CA ALA A 68 -12.33 -1.13 -0.13
C ALA A 68 -12.20 0.20 0.62
N ASN A 69 -13.29 0.90 0.78
CA ASN A 69 -13.27 2.29 1.24
C ASN A 69 -13.53 2.45 2.75
N LEU A 70 -12.83 1.71 3.59
CA LEU A 70 -12.86 1.94 5.03
C LEU A 70 -11.74 2.88 5.45
N ALA A 71 -12.08 3.99 6.08
CA ALA A 71 -11.13 4.93 6.64
C ALA A 71 -11.37 5.18 8.13
N TYR A 72 -10.32 5.62 8.80
CA TYR A 72 -10.29 5.98 10.21
C TYR A 72 -10.04 7.48 10.35
N ILE A 73 -10.91 8.17 11.09
CA ILE A 73 -10.83 9.62 11.35
C ILE A 73 -9.79 9.88 12.44
N HIS A 74 -8.73 10.61 12.09
CA HIS A 74 -7.66 10.94 13.02
C HIS A 74 -7.56 12.44 13.37
N SER A 75 -8.21 13.33 12.61
CA SER A 75 -8.18 14.76 12.89
C SER A 75 -9.45 15.44 12.39
N ILE A 76 -9.85 16.49 13.09
CA ILE A 76 -11.02 17.31 12.76
C ILE A 76 -10.62 18.78 12.94
N LYS A 77 -10.94 19.60 11.95
CA LYS A 77 -10.72 21.05 11.98
C LYS A 77 -12.05 21.77 11.80
N ILE A 78 -12.33 22.70 12.66
CA ILE A 78 -13.51 23.58 12.56
C ILE A 78 -13.04 24.98 12.17
N ASN A 79 -13.60 25.50 11.09
CA ASN A 79 -13.26 26.83 10.60
C ASN A 79 -14.52 27.50 10.05
N GLY A 80 -14.95 28.58 10.72
CA GLY A 80 -16.17 29.29 10.35
C GLY A 80 -17.41 28.41 10.46
N ASP A 81 -18.10 28.22 9.35
CA ASP A 81 -19.31 27.42 9.18
C ASP A 81 -19.05 26.00 8.67
N LYS A 82 -17.78 25.58 8.59
CA LYS A 82 -17.37 24.28 8.06
C LYS A 82 -16.62 23.42 9.07
N ILE A 83 -16.82 22.12 8.94
CA ILE A 83 -16.06 21.08 9.65
C ILE A 83 -15.31 20.28 8.59
N THR A 84 -13.98 20.25 8.68
CA THR A 84 -13.15 19.40 7.83
C THR A 84 -12.66 18.21 8.64
N VAL A 85 -12.92 17.02 8.14
CA VAL A 85 -12.48 15.74 8.70
C VAL A 85 -11.30 15.23 7.89
N TYR A 86 -10.27 14.79 8.58
CA TYR A 86 -9.11 14.12 7.98
C TYR A 86 -9.03 12.69 8.50
N GLY A 87 -8.89 11.76 7.58
CA GLY A 87 -8.77 10.34 7.86
C GLY A 87 -7.67 9.69 7.02
N SER A 88 -7.39 8.45 7.35
CA SER A 88 -6.54 7.57 6.54
C SER A 88 -7.25 6.24 6.34
N GLU A 89 -6.94 5.53 5.26
CA GLU A 89 -7.41 4.15 5.10
C GLU A 89 -7.15 3.34 6.37
N ALA A 90 -8.07 2.43 6.70
CA ALA A 90 -8.03 1.67 7.95
C ALA A 90 -6.73 0.87 8.12
N LYS A 91 -6.06 0.46 7.05
CA LYS A 91 -4.74 -0.19 7.13
C LYS A 91 -3.66 0.68 7.80
N ALA A 92 -3.83 2.02 7.84
CA ALA A 92 -2.92 2.91 8.57
C ALA A 92 -2.97 2.73 10.10
N LEU A 93 -3.99 2.06 10.66
CA LEU A 93 -4.07 1.79 12.09
C LEU A 93 -2.90 0.98 12.61
N TRP A 94 -2.34 0.10 11.78
CA TRP A 94 -1.19 -0.72 12.15
C TRP A 94 0.13 0.06 12.27
N LYS A 95 0.17 1.35 11.83
CA LYS A 95 1.27 2.27 12.16
C LYS A 95 1.38 2.54 13.66
N ARG A 96 0.26 2.40 14.40
CA ARG A 96 0.20 2.61 15.84
C ARG A 96 0.59 1.38 16.66
N LYS A 97 0.70 0.23 16.02
CA LYS A 97 1.19 -0.99 16.65
C LYS A 97 2.70 -1.05 16.45
N GLY A 98 3.42 -0.83 17.52
CA GLY A 98 4.88 -0.95 17.54
C GLY A 98 5.32 -2.41 17.45
N LYS A 99 6.47 -2.70 18.03
CA LYS A 99 7.16 -3.99 17.98
C LYS A 99 6.27 -5.22 17.80
N ILE A 100 6.59 -6.02 16.82
CA ILE A 100 5.92 -7.27 16.46
C ILE A 100 6.65 -8.41 17.17
N ASN A 101 6.00 -9.04 18.11
CA ASN A 101 6.64 -10.10 18.89
C ASN A 101 6.34 -11.53 18.40
N LEU A 102 5.58 -11.69 17.32
CA LEU A 102 4.97 -12.98 16.99
C LEU A 102 5.12 -13.40 15.52
N ALA A 103 5.83 -12.65 14.71
CA ALA A 103 6.05 -13.08 13.33
C ALA A 103 7.01 -14.29 13.31
N PRO A 104 6.71 -15.34 12.54
CA PRO A 104 7.60 -16.47 12.40
C PRO A 104 8.96 -16.06 11.85
N GLU A 105 10.03 -16.49 12.50
CA GLU A 105 11.41 -16.24 12.07
C GLU A 105 11.80 -17.14 10.89
N GLY A 106 12.89 -16.77 10.22
CA GLY A 106 13.45 -17.53 9.11
C GLY A 106 12.63 -17.49 7.83
N THR A 107 12.92 -18.43 6.93
CA THR A 107 12.26 -18.53 5.62
C THR A 107 10.89 -19.20 5.75
N VAL A 108 9.86 -18.40 5.90
CA VAL A 108 8.46 -18.82 6.10
C VAL A 108 7.57 -18.17 5.04
N SER A 109 6.37 -18.71 4.82
CA SER A 109 5.42 -18.09 3.90
C SER A 109 5.11 -16.64 4.29
N ARG A 110 5.06 -15.76 3.30
CA ARG A 110 4.66 -14.36 3.52
C ARG A 110 3.29 -14.24 4.15
N GLN A 111 2.37 -15.12 3.74
CA GLN A 111 1.05 -15.22 4.35
C GLN A 111 1.14 -15.42 5.86
N ALA A 112 1.89 -16.43 6.33
CA ALA A 112 2.01 -16.71 7.76
C ALA A 112 2.66 -15.55 8.53
N LYS A 113 3.64 -14.87 7.94
CA LYS A 113 4.27 -13.67 8.53
C LYS A 113 3.28 -12.53 8.70
N ILE A 114 2.48 -12.24 7.66
CA ILE A 114 1.47 -11.17 7.70
C ILE A 114 0.35 -11.51 8.69
N GLU A 115 -0.18 -12.73 8.67
CA GLU A 115 -1.22 -13.17 9.61
C GLU A 115 -0.75 -13.05 11.07
N ALA A 116 0.46 -13.53 11.37
CA ALA A 116 1.05 -13.39 12.68
C ALA A 116 1.24 -11.94 13.11
N ALA A 117 1.71 -11.08 12.21
CA ALA A 117 1.91 -9.67 12.48
C ALA A 117 0.60 -8.91 12.75
N LEU A 118 -0.48 -9.28 12.09
CA LEU A 118 -1.79 -8.66 12.25
C LEU A 118 -2.55 -9.19 13.46
N THR A 119 -2.22 -10.39 13.96
CA THR A 119 -2.85 -11.00 15.13
C THR A 119 -2.68 -10.15 16.39
N GLY A 120 -3.73 -10.07 17.22
CA GLY A 120 -3.71 -9.27 18.46
C GLY A 120 -3.61 -7.76 18.22
N SER A 121 -4.08 -7.27 17.07
CA SER A 121 -4.27 -5.84 16.81
C SER A 121 -5.36 -5.24 17.72
N MET A 122 -5.63 -3.93 17.59
CA MET A 122 -6.67 -3.22 18.37
C MET A 122 -8.06 -3.86 18.27
N PHE A 123 -8.32 -4.51 17.14
CA PHE A 123 -9.54 -5.27 16.88
C PHE A 123 -9.16 -6.75 16.91
N THR A 124 -9.94 -7.57 17.61
CA THR A 124 -9.77 -9.02 17.57
C THR A 124 -10.36 -9.49 16.25
N PHE A 125 -9.51 -9.83 15.30
CA PHE A 125 -9.93 -10.45 14.04
C PHE A 125 -10.06 -11.96 14.26
N ALA A 126 -11.08 -12.55 13.64
CA ALA A 126 -11.05 -13.99 13.40
C ALA A 126 -10.07 -14.27 12.26
N ASP A 127 -9.46 -15.45 12.21
CA ASP A 127 -8.55 -15.85 11.12
C ASP A 127 -9.19 -15.72 9.72
N SER A 128 -10.51 -15.86 9.65
CA SER A 128 -11.31 -15.69 8.45
C SER A 128 -11.36 -14.24 7.91
N ASP A 129 -10.96 -13.26 8.72
CA ASP A 129 -10.98 -11.85 8.35
C ASP A 129 -9.71 -11.40 7.62
N VAL A 130 -8.71 -12.27 7.49
CA VAL A 130 -7.45 -12.02 6.79
C VAL A 130 -7.36 -12.96 5.60
N ILE A 131 -7.48 -12.41 4.38
CA ILE A 131 -7.44 -13.16 3.14
C ILE A 131 -6.18 -12.76 2.38
N ILE A 132 -5.20 -13.65 2.36
CA ILE A 132 -3.91 -13.43 1.74
C ILE A 132 -3.63 -14.58 0.76
N PRO A 133 -3.41 -14.30 -0.52
CA PRO A 133 -3.04 -15.33 -1.49
C PRO A 133 -1.64 -15.88 -1.17
N ASN A 134 -1.30 -17.01 -1.78
CA ASN A 134 0.06 -17.50 -1.70
C ASN A 134 1.03 -16.53 -2.39
N LEU A 135 1.82 -15.83 -1.60
CA LEU A 135 2.82 -14.85 -2.03
C LEU A 135 4.25 -15.41 -2.04
N GLY A 136 4.39 -16.74 -1.86
CA GLY A 136 5.69 -17.40 -1.69
C GLY A 136 6.26 -17.22 -0.28
N THR A 137 7.57 -17.40 -0.13
CA THR A 137 8.27 -17.30 1.15
C THR A 137 9.10 -16.02 1.26
N ALA A 138 9.33 -15.56 2.48
CA ALA A 138 10.20 -14.44 2.81
C ALA A 138 11.04 -14.77 4.04
N ASN A 139 12.24 -14.18 4.12
CA ASN A 139 13.12 -14.26 5.29
C ASN A 139 13.35 -12.84 5.87
N LEU A 140 12.25 -12.11 6.08
CA LEU A 140 12.25 -10.79 6.68
C LEU A 140 11.98 -10.92 8.18
N ASP A 141 12.82 -10.31 9.01
CA ASP A 141 12.63 -10.30 10.45
C ASP A 141 11.75 -9.12 10.87
N ALA A 142 10.71 -9.42 11.62
CA ALA A 142 9.78 -8.41 12.12
C ALA A 142 10.42 -7.42 13.11
N LEU A 143 11.48 -7.83 13.81
CA LEU A 143 12.15 -7.01 14.81
C LEU A 143 12.90 -5.80 14.24
N GLU A 144 13.14 -5.79 12.94
CA GLU A 144 13.81 -4.71 12.24
C GLU A 144 12.92 -3.54 11.87
N TYR A 145 11.60 -3.72 12.01
CA TYR A 145 10.62 -2.72 11.62
C TYR A 145 10.06 -1.97 12.83
N THR A 146 9.76 -0.70 12.66
CA THR A 146 9.25 0.16 13.73
C THR A 146 7.76 -0.05 13.98
N SER A 147 7.05 -0.58 13.00
CA SER A 147 5.61 -0.85 13.10
C SER A 147 5.19 -2.09 12.32
N VAL A 148 4.06 -2.67 12.74
CA VAL A 148 3.39 -3.76 11.99
C VAL A 148 3.10 -3.33 10.55
N TYR A 149 2.71 -2.07 10.36
CA TYR A 149 2.39 -1.52 9.06
C TYR A 149 3.58 -1.55 8.11
N GLU A 150 4.75 -1.06 8.54
CA GLU A 150 5.97 -1.07 7.73
C GLU A 150 6.36 -2.50 7.35
N TYR A 151 6.35 -3.41 8.32
CA TYR A 151 6.66 -4.81 8.07
C TYR A 151 5.73 -5.46 7.05
N VAL A 152 4.42 -5.23 7.15
CA VAL A 152 3.44 -5.79 6.20
C VAL A 152 3.62 -5.17 4.81
N CYS A 153 3.83 -3.86 4.71
CA CYS A 153 4.07 -3.19 3.44
C CYS A 153 5.31 -3.77 2.74
N GLU A 154 6.41 -3.93 3.47
CA GLU A 154 7.66 -4.46 2.94
C GLU A 154 7.51 -5.90 2.42
N ILE A 155 6.83 -6.78 3.19
CA ILE A 155 6.54 -8.14 2.74
C ILE A 155 5.74 -8.15 1.45
N LEU A 156 4.74 -7.25 1.34
CA LEU A 156 3.88 -7.16 0.17
C LEU A 156 4.61 -6.59 -1.05
N GLU A 157 5.40 -5.53 -0.86
CA GLU A 157 6.23 -4.93 -1.91
C GLU A 157 7.21 -5.92 -2.48
N SER A 158 7.90 -6.70 -1.62
CA SER A 158 8.82 -7.76 -2.04
C SER A 158 8.15 -8.86 -2.89
N ALA A 159 6.82 -8.96 -2.83
CA ALA A 159 6.01 -9.87 -3.63
C ALA A 159 5.27 -9.17 -4.79
N SER A 160 5.50 -7.88 -5.02
CA SER A 160 4.72 -7.05 -5.96
C SER A 160 3.22 -7.12 -5.70
N ALA A 161 2.84 -7.16 -4.41
CA ALA A 161 1.47 -7.24 -3.93
C ALA A 161 1.09 -5.98 -3.15
N GLY A 162 -0.20 -5.77 -2.99
CA GLY A 162 -0.76 -4.72 -2.15
C GLY A 162 -1.85 -5.27 -1.24
N TRP A 163 -2.42 -4.43 -0.40
CA TRP A 163 -3.46 -4.80 0.54
C TRP A 163 -4.52 -3.71 0.73
N THR A 164 -5.68 -4.16 1.13
CA THR A 164 -6.82 -3.29 1.45
C THR A 164 -7.44 -3.72 2.77
N ALA A 165 -8.12 -2.78 3.42
CA ALA A 165 -8.89 -3.04 4.62
C ALA A 165 -10.33 -2.55 4.38
N SER A 166 -11.30 -3.45 4.49
CA SER A 166 -12.72 -3.18 4.35
C SER A 166 -13.48 -3.49 5.62
N LEU A 167 -14.70 -3.01 5.75
CA LEU A 167 -15.57 -3.33 6.87
C LEU A 167 -16.42 -4.56 6.56
N ASP A 168 -16.40 -5.53 7.45
CA ASP A 168 -17.45 -6.54 7.54
C ASP A 168 -18.58 -6.01 8.43
N GLU A 169 -19.60 -5.45 7.81
CA GLU A 169 -20.71 -4.85 8.54
C GLU A 169 -21.51 -5.86 9.39
N GLN A 170 -21.54 -7.14 8.99
CA GLN A 170 -22.26 -8.17 9.73
C GLN A 170 -21.61 -8.51 11.06
N ASN A 171 -20.28 -8.55 11.06
CA ASN A 171 -19.49 -8.92 12.23
C ASN A 171 -18.88 -7.71 12.96
N GLY A 172 -18.96 -6.53 12.38
CA GLY A 172 -18.34 -5.31 12.90
C GLY A 172 -16.81 -5.40 12.96
N THR A 173 -16.20 -6.12 12.01
CA THR A 173 -14.75 -6.36 11.99
C THR A 173 -14.11 -5.79 10.73
N ILE A 174 -12.79 -5.57 10.77
CA ILE A 174 -12.04 -5.16 9.59
C ILE A 174 -11.56 -6.42 8.86
N ARG A 175 -11.91 -6.54 7.59
CA ARG A 175 -11.38 -7.56 6.69
C ARG A 175 -10.15 -7.04 5.97
N ILE A 176 -9.11 -7.83 5.93
CA ILE A 176 -7.87 -7.51 5.25
C ILE A 176 -7.72 -8.44 4.06
N PHE A 177 -7.47 -7.83 2.90
CA PHE A 177 -7.22 -8.54 1.66
C PHE A 177 -5.86 -8.11 1.12
N ALA A 178 -4.98 -9.08 0.88
CA ALA A 178 -3.81 -8.85 0.06
C ALA A 178 -4.00 -9.47 -1.32
N ARG A 179 -3.51 -8.80 -2.36
CA ARG A 179 -3.59 -9.30 -3.73
C ARG A 179 -2.36 -8.91 -4.54
N LYS A 180 -2.02 -9.73 -5.51
CA LYS A 180 -1.17 -9.33 -6.63
C LYS A 180 -2.03 -8.63 -7.68
N GLY A 181 -1.49 -7.62 -8.32
CA GLY A 181 -2.09 -7.07 -9.52
C GLY A 181 -2.06 -8.07 -10.67
N VAL A 182 -3.00 -7.93 -11.58
CA VAL A 182 -3.10 -8.73 -12.81
C VAL A 182 -2.51 -7.91 -13.95
N ASP A 183 -1.79 -8.58 -14.87
CA ASP A 183 -1.35 -7.94 -16.10
C ASP A 183 -2.55 -7.78 -17.04
N LYS A 184 -2.89 -6.54 -17.33
CA LYS A 184 -3.98 -6.09 -18.22
C LYS A 184 -3.43 -5.28 -19.39
N SER A 185 -2.12 -5.25 -19.59
CA SER A 185 -1.48 -4.41 -20.61
C SER A 185 -1.93 -4.74 -22.04
N ASP A 186 -2.42 -5.94 -22.28
CA ASP A 186 -2.98 -6.35 -23.58
C ASP A 186 -4.39 -5.79 -23.83
N THR A 187 -5.11 -5.38 -22.78
CA THR A 187 -6.55 -5.00 -22.86
C THR A 187 -6.84 -3.59 -22.39
N VAL A 188 -6.01 -3.03 -21.54
CA VAL A 188 -6.16 -1.68 -20.98
C VAL A 188 -4.96 -0.82 -21.36
N GLN A 189 -5.23 0.24 -22.14
CA GLN A 189 -4.21 1.12 -22.64
C GLN A 189 -4.54 2.59 -22.36
N PHE A 190 -3.57 3.30 -21.85
CA PHE A 190 -3.56 4.76 -21.74
C PHE A 190 -2.63 5.36 -22.77
N ALA A 191 -3.05 6.43 -23.44
CA ALA A 191 -2.22 7.06 -24.44
C ALA A 191 -2.42 8.57 -24.44
N SER A 192 -1.32 9.33 -24.58
CA SER A 192 -1.36 10.79 -24.66
C SER A 192 -2.22 11.29 -25.82
N ILE A 193 -2.20 10.59 -26.95
CA ILE A 193 -3.03 10.93 -28.14
C ILE A 193 -4.54 10.78 -27.91
N PHE A 194 -4.97 9.97 -26.93
CA PHE A 194 -6.39 9.83 -26.58
C PHE A 194 -6.81 10.80 -25.47
N GLY A 195 -5.88 11.58 -24.92
CA GLY A 195 -6.13 12.50 -23.83
C GLY A 195 -6.37 11.85 -22.47
N ASN A 196 -6.24 10.52 -22.38
CA ASN A 196 -6.40 9.77 -21.13
C ASN A 196 -5.06 9.51 -20.39
N ALA A 197 -3.94 10.02 -20.89
CA ALA A 197 -2.62 10.08 -20.26
C ALA A 197 -1.98 11.45 -20.58
N ALA A 198 -2.70 12.55 -20.31
CA ALA A 198 -2.25 13.90 -20.67
C ALA A 198 -1.28 14.50 -19.65
N ASP A 199 -1.40 14.13 -18.39
CA ASP A 199 -0.52 14.58 -17.31
C ASP A 199 0.51 13.49 -16.99
N TYR A 200 1.72 13.63 -17.52
CA TYR A 200 2.81 12.70 -17.25
C TYR A 200 4.11 13.45 -16.95
N SER A 201 4.95 12.83 -16.14
CA SER A 201 6.32 13.24 -15.88
C SER A 201 7.27 12.15 -16.34
N TYR A 202 8.13 12.48 -17.27
CA TYR A 202 9.18 11.58 -17.71
C TYR A 202 10.53 12.08 -17.20
N THR A 203 11.23 11.18 -16.50
CA THR A 203 12.57 11.46 -15.99
C THR A 203 13.53 10.38 -16.51
N ALA A 204 14.53 10.79 -17.24
CA ALA A 204 15.66 9.96 -17.62
C ALA A 204 16.81 10.24 -16.62
N ASP A 205 16.87 9.49 -15.53
CA ASP A 205 17.92 9.61 -14.51
C ASP A 205 18.57 8.26 -14.26
N SER A 206 19.86 8.20 -14.50
CA SER A 206 20.67 7.01 -14.25
C SER A 206 21.46 7.07 -12.95
N SER A 207 21.40 8.16 -12.18
CA SER A 207 22.20 8.34 -10.96
C SER A 207 21.88 7.31 -9.86
N GLY A 208 20.62 6.92 -9.74
CA GLY A 208 20.15 5.91 -8.78
C GLY A 208 19.98 4.51 -9.37
N TYR A 209 20.14 4.34 -10.69
CA TYR A 209 19.89 3.08 -11.35
C TYR A 209 20.91 2.01 -10.96
N ALA A 210 20.43 0.81 -10.66
CA ALA A 210 21.25 -0.39 -10.58
C ALA A 210 20.48 -1.60 -11.15
N ASN A 211 21.19 -2.47 -11.85
CA ASN A 211 20.71 -3.75 -12.30
C ASN A 211 21.33 -4.91 -11.52
N SER A 212 22.22 -4.61 -10.59
CA SER A 212 22.84 -5.55 -9.66
C SER A 212 23.00 -4.91 -8.29
N VAL A 213 22.65 -5.62 -7.23
CA VAL A 213 22.87 -5.19 -5.84
C VAL A 213 23.58 -6.29 -5.08
N THR A 214 24.67 -5.91 -4.42
CA THR A 214 25.42 -6.80 -3.51
C THR A 214 25.18 -6.35 -2.08
N ALA A 215 24.46 -7.16 -1.30
CA ALA A 215 24.34 -7.00 0.13
C ALA A 215 25.54 -7.64 0.82
N VAL A 216 26.09 -6.96 1.82
CA VAL A 216 27.25 -7.39 2.59
C VAL A 216 26.94 -7.37 4.06
N GLY A 217 27.10 -8.50 4.71
CA GLY A 217 26.88 -8.68 6.14
C GLY A 217 28.08 -9.31 6.84
N LEU A 218 27.95 -9.60 8.14
CA LEU A 218 28.97 -10.24 8.97
C LEU A 218 28.45 -11.53 9.61
N ASP A 219 29.29 -12.57 9.57
CA ASP A 219 29.18 -13.77 10.39
C ASP A 219 30.38 -13.81 11.36
N GLY A 220 30.19 -13.32 12.56
CA GLY A 220 31.28 -13.05 13.49
C GLY A 220 32.26 -12.01 12.92
N LYS A 221 33.44 -12.47 12.47
CA LYS A 221 34.45 -11.62 11.80
C LYS A 221 34.50 -11.86 10.27
N ALA A 222 33.76 -12.83 9.76
CA ALA A 222 33.78 -13.16 8.35
C ALA A 222 32.76 -12.33 7.56
N ILE A 223 33.20 -11.79 6.42
CA ILE A 223 32.30 -11.09 5.50
C ILE A 223 31.48 -12.12 4.72
N VAL A 224 30.17 -11.91 4.69
CA VAL A 224 29.21 -12.70 3.89
C VAL A 224 28.58 -11.77 2.88
N THR A 225 28.52 -12.20 1.62
CA THR A 225 27.93 -11.42 0.53
C THR A 225 26.89 -12.23 -0.22
N GLU A 226 25.81 -11.55 -0.62
CA GLU A 226 24.82 -12.07 -1.57
C GLU A 226 24.56 -11.00 -2.64
N THR A 227 24.55 -11.44 -3.90
CA THR A 227 24.30 -10.55 -5.04
C THR A 227 23.05 -10.97 -5.77
N VAL A 228 22.23 -10.01 -6.11
CA VAL A 228 21.02 -10.17 -6.91
C VAL A 228 21.12 -9.31 -8.16
N THR A 229 20.74 -9.86 -9.29
CA THR A 229 20.72 -9.15 -10.58
C THR A 229 19.29 -9.09 -11.12
N ARG A 230 18.99 -8.01 -11.83
CA ARG A 230 17.68 -7.83 -12.48
C ARG A 230 17.57 -8.78 -13.65
N ALA A 231 16.52 -9.61 -13.64
CA ALA A 231 16.22 -10.47 -14.78
C ALA A 231 15.70 -9.64 -15.96
N GLY A 232 16.14 -9.98 -17.17
CA GLY A 232 15.67 -9.33 -18.40
C GLY A 232 16.31 -7.96 -18.71
N ASP A 233 17.33 -7.54 -17.96
CA ASP A 233 18.09 -6.36 -18.31
C ASP A 233 18.86 -6.57 -19.62
N THR A 234 18.56 -5.73 -20.61
CA THR A 234 19.14 -5.78 -21.97
C THR A 234 20.25 -4.76 -22.19
N THR A 235 20.64 -4.00 -21.16
CA THR A 235 21.68 -2.94 -21.29
C THR A 235 23.06 -3.48 -21.66
N GLY A 236 23.31 -4.78 -21.37
CA GLY A 236 24.61 -5.42 -21.59
C GLY A 236 25.70 -4.97 -20.62
N GLU A 237 25.44 -4.01 -19.76
CA GLU A 237 26.35 -3.46 -18.77
C GLU A 237 25.85 -3.73 -17.35
N THR A 238 26.78 -3.88 -16.41
CA THR A 238 26.46 -4.08 -15.00
C THR A 238 26.59 -2.77 -14.23
N TYR A 239 25.46 -2.26 -13.75
CA TYR A 239 25.40 -1.13 -12.83
C TYR A 239 25.17 -1.66 -11.42
N SER A 240 26.26 -1.71 -10.64
CA SER A 240 26.25 -2.34 -9.32
C SER A 240 26.02 -1.33 -8.21
N ALA A 241 25.11 -1.66 -7.30
CA ALA A 241 24.97 -0.98 -6.02
C ALA A 241 25.46 -1.87 -4.88
N TYR A 242 25.94 -1.24 -3.82
CA TYR A 242 26.46 -1.89 -2.64
C TYR A 242 25.56 -1.54 -1.45
N LEU A 243 25.10 -2.57 -0.72
CA LEU A 243 24.29 -2.44 0.47
C LEU A 243 25.09 -2.97 1.67
N ASP A 244 25.63 -2.05 2.47
CA ASP A 244 26.42 -2.40 3.66
C ASP A 244 25.51 -2.65 4.86
N LEU A 245 25.39 -3.90 5.24
CA LEU A 245 24.57 -4.36 6.38
C LEU A 245 25.44 -4.91 7.52
N ARG A 246 26.74 -4.72 7.47
CA ARG A 246 27.67 -5.31 8.44
C ARG A 246 27.43 -4.86 9.87
N THR A 247 26.98 -3.64 10.06
CA THR A 247 26.72 -3.07 11.39
C THR A 247 25.27 -3.24 11.81
N GLU A 248 24.36 -3.09 10.85
CA GLU A 248 22.92 -3.06 11.12
C GLU A 248 22.30 -4.46 11.15
N PHE A 249 22.91 -5.41 10.44
CA PHE A 249 22.38 -6.76 10.29
C PHE A 249 23.49 -7.82 10.32
N PRO A 250 24.22 -8.00 11.45
CA PRO A 250 25.15 -9.11 11.63
C PRO A 250 24.38 -10.42 11.85
N ARG A 251 24.97 -11.57 11.49
CA ARG A 251 24.36 -12.88 11.77
C ARG A 251 24.32 -13.14 13.28
N GLU A 252 23.16 -13.47 13.79
CA GLU A 252 22.96 -13.94 15.16
C GLU A 252 23.39 -15.40 15.32
N ALA A 253 23.77 -15.79 16.55
CA ALA A 253 24.38 -17.10 16.83
C ALA A 253 23.42 -18.30 16.59
N ASP A 254 22.13 -18.10 16.71
CA ASP A 254 21.05 -19.07 16.51
C ASP A 254 20.51 -19.15 15.07
N VAL A 255 20.90 -18.21 14.20
CA VAL A 255 20.53 -18.18 12.78
C VAL A 255 21.55 -19.00 11.99
N THR A 256 21.08 -19.90 11.12
CA THR A 256 21.98 -20.66 10.24
C THR A 256 22.61 -19.74 9.20
N LEU A 257 23.80 -20.09 8.70
CA LEU A 257 24.45 -19.32 7.63
C LEU A 257 23.60 -19.32 6.34
N ALA A 258 22.83 -20.38 6.08
CA ALA A 258 21.96 -20.48 4.92
C ALA A 258 20.79 -19.49 5.03
N ASP A 259 20.14 -19.41 6.19
CA ASP A 259 19.05 -18.49 6.44
C ASP A 259 19.55 -17.03 6.43
N TYR A 260 20.71 -16.78 7.01
CA TYR A 260 21.33 -15.46 6.96
C TYR A 260 21.61 -14.99 5.52
N LYS A 261 22.17 -15.88 4.68
CA LYS A 261 22.37 -15.58 3.26
C LYS A 261 21.06 -15.33 2.52
N ALA A 262 20.01 -16.09 2.84
CA ALA A 262 18.68 -15.86 2.27
C ALA A 262 18.13 -14.49 2.65
N ALA A 263 18.30 -14.07 3.90
CA ALA A 263 17.91 -12.73 4.37
C ALA A 263 18.71 -11.60 3.70
N LEU A 264 20.03 -11.76 3.54
CA LEU A 264 20.85 -10.81 2.78
C LEU A 264 20.39 -10.69 1.32
N ARG A 265 20.07 -11.82 0.70
CA ARG A 265 19.57 -11.85 -0.70
C ARG A 265 18.23 -11.12 -0.81
N GLU A 266 17.33 -11.30 0.14
CA GLU A 266 16.03 -10.62 0.16
C GLU A 266 16.20 -9.10 0.29
N ARG A 267 17.08 -8.64 1.17
CA ARG A 267 17.42 -7.21 1.31
C ARG A 267 18.04 -6.62 0.04
N ALA A 268 18.92 -7.40 -0.62
CA ALA A 268 19.45 -7.02 -1.92
C ALA A 268 18.35 -6.91 -2.96
N GLN A 269 17.38 -7.84 -2.96
CA GLN A 269 16.24 -7.80 -3.86
C GLN A 269 15.35 -6.57 -3.64
N MET A 270 15.08 -6.22 -2.40
CA MET A 270 14.30 -5.03 -2.05
C MET A 270 15.03 -3.75 -2.48
N SER A 271 16.33 -3.65 -2.19
CA SER A 271 17.15 -2.54 -2.65
C SER A 271 17.19 -2.44 -4.19
N LEU A 272 17.17 -3.58 -4.89
CA LEU A 272 17.11 -3.61 -6.35
C LEU A 272 15.76 -3.15 -6.89
N ILE A 273 14.65 -3.49 -6.22
CA ILE A 273 13.31 -3.03 -6.58
C ILE A 273 13.20 -1.51 -6.38
N ALA A 274 13.76 -0.97 -5.31
CA ALA A 274 13.77 0.47 -5.03
C ALA A 274 14.65 1.29 -6.00
N ARG A 275 15.54 0.63 -6.77
CA ARG A 275 16.40 1.27 -7.78
C ARG A 275 15.81 1.14 -9.16
N TYR A 276 15.06 2.14 -9.54
CA TYR A 276 14.36 2.17 -10.83
C TYR A 276 15.29 2.09 -12.04
N ALA A 277 14.70 1.78 -13.17
CA ALA A 277 15.35 1.86 -14.46
C ALA A 277 15.90 3.28 -14.72
N ARG A 278 16.81 3.40 -15.69
CA ARG A 278 17.37 4.69 -16.14
C ARG A 278 16.31 5.71 -16.53
N GLU A 279 15.14 5.21 -16.90
CA GLU A 279 14.00 6.01 -17.33
C GLU A 279 12.84 5.70 -16.41
N LYS A 280 12.20 6.75 -15.90
CA LYS A 280 11.01 6.66 -15.07
C LYS A 280 9.89 7.45 -15.70
N LEU A 281 8.76 6.81 -15.92
CA LEU A 281 7.53 7.44 -16.32
C LEU A 281 6.55 7.39 -15.15
N ASP A 282 6.18 8.55 -14.64
CA ASP A 282 5.07 8.72 -13.72
C ASP A 282 3.92 9.37 -14.48
N VAL A 283 2.75 8.78 -14.43
CA VAL A 283 1.55 9.34 -15.04
C VAL A 283 0.57 9.65 -13.91
N GLY A 284 0.35 10.93 -13.68
CA GLY A 284 -0.55 11.45 -12.65
C GLY A 284 -1.95 11.67 -13.18
N ASP A 285 -2.91 11.70 -12.27
CA ASP A 285 -4.31 12.16 -12.45
C ASP A 285 -4.97 11.78 -13.78
N VAL A 286 -4.78 10.55 -14.20
CA VAL A 286 -5.37 9.99 -15.41
C VAL A 286 -6.84 9.70 -15.16
N SER A 287 -7.70 9.96 -16.15
CA SER A 287 -9.11 9.58 -16.07
C SER A 287 -9.25 8.08 -15.78
N ALA A 288 -10.05 7.76 -14.78
CA ALA A 288 -10.23 6.38 -14.29
C ALA A 288 -11.38 5.65 -15.02
N GLU A 289 -11.55 5.87 -16.34
CA GLU A 289 -12.55 5.12 -17.12
C GLU A 289 -12.25 3.62 -17.06
N GLY A 290 -13.25 2.82 -16.72
CA GLY A 290 -13.12 1.37 -16.53
C GLY A 290 -12.49 0.94 -15.18
N PHE A 291 -12.07 1.90 -14.32
CA PHE A 291 -11.56 1.55 -13.00
C PHE A 291 -12.62 0.87 -12.13
N GLY A 292 -12.24 -0.24 -11.52
CA GLY A 292 -13.14 -1.07 -10.72
C GLY A 292 -13.94 -2.10 -11.53
N THR A 293 -13.97 -2.01 -12.88
CA THR A 293 -14.61 -2.99 -13.78
C THR A 293 -13.60 -3.71 -14.66
N ASP A 294 -12.78 -2.98 -15.39
CA ASP A 294 -11.82 -3.52 -16.35
C ASP A 294 -10.44 -3.73 -15.71
N TYR A 295 -10.08 -2.85 -14.81
CA TYR A 295 -8.84 -2.89 -14.04
C TYR A 295 -9.03 -2.29 -12.63
N ALA A 296 -8.09 -2.53 -11.74
CA ALA A 296 -8.14 -2.06 -10.36
C ALA A 296 -6.74 -1.73 -9.82
N LEU A 297 -6.66 -1.22 -8.58
CA LEU A 297 -5.38 -0.93 -7.91
C LEU A 297 -4.44 -2.13 -7.98
N GLY A 298 -3.20 -1.89 -8.36
CA GLY A 298 -2.14 -2.88 -8.49
C GLY A 298 -2.07 -3.58 -9.84
N ASP A 299 -3.09 -3.47 -10.69
CA ASP A 299 -3.05 -4.06 -12.03
C ASP A 299 -2.01 -3.33 -12.90
N ILE A 300 -1.45 -4.08 -13.85
CA ILE A 300 -0.48 -3.56 -14.81
C ILE A 300 -1.23 -3.23 -16.10
N VAL A 301 -1.00 -2.04 -16.62
CA VAL A 301 -1.66 -1.50 -17.83
C VAL A 301 -0.61 -0.97 -18.79
N ALA A 302 -0.91 -0.92 -20.09
CA ALA A 302 -0.02 -0.31 -21.07
C ALA A 302 -0.18 1.21 -21.08
N VAL A 303 0.95 1.92 -21.19
CA VAL A 303 0.99 3.38 -21.34
C VAL A 303 1.82 3.74 -22.56
N TYR A 304 1.21 4.49 -23.46
CA TYR A 304 1.86 4.97 -24.67
C TYR A 304 1.93 6.51 -24.68
N ILE A 305 3.14 7.05 -24.61
CA ILE A 305 3.40 8.49 -24.73
C ILE A 305 3.93 8.77 -26.13
N HIS A 306 3.04 9.27 -26.98
CA HIS A 306 3.32 9.46 -28.40
C HIS A 306 4.51 10.40 -28.63
N GLU A 307 4.56 11.51 -27.91
CA GLU A 307 5.57 12.55 -28.03
C GLU A 307 6.99 12.06 -27.73
N LEU A 308 7.09 11.02 -26.90
CA LEU A 308 8.36 10.40 -26.50
C LEU A 308 8.63 9.09 -27.22
N GLY A 309 7.65 8.56 -27.98
CA GLY A 309 7.73 7.22 -28.57
C GLY A 309 7.84 6.10 -27.55
N LEU A 310 7.40 6.34 -26.30
CA LEU A 310 7.47 5.38 -25.19
C LEU A 310 6.23 4.51 -25.16
N ASN A 311 6.45 3.20 -25.07
CA ASN A 311 5.42 2.21 -24.79
C ASN A 311 5.89 1.34 -23.61
N VAL A 312 5.32 1.56 -22.45
CA VAL A 312 5.76 0.94 -21.20
C VAL A 312 4.57 0.37 -20.42
N ASN A 313 4.85 -0.63 -19.62
CA ASN A 313 3.87 -1.15 -18.67
C ASN A 313 3.96 -0.39 -17.36
N CYS A 314 2.81 0.05 -16.86
CA CYS A 314 2.71 0.78 -15.62
C CYS A 314 1.74 0.07 -14.66
N ARG A 315 2.03 0.16 -13.37
CA ARG A 315 1.15 -0.32 -12.29
C ARG A 315 0.22 0.80 -11.83
N VAL A 316 -1.04 0.48 -11.61
CA VAL A 316 -2.00 1.38 -10.96
C VAL A 316 -1.67 1.44 -9.47
N THR A 317 -1.03 2.51 -9.02
CA THR A 317 -0.53 2.65 -7.64
C THR A 317 -1.48 3.35 -6.70
N SER A 318 -2.31 4.25 -7.22
CA SER A 318 -3.34 4.92 -6.41
C SER A 318 -4.55 5.30 -7.25
N SER A 319 -5.69 5.48 -6.56
CA SER A 319 -6.89 6.13 -7.10
C SER A 319 -7.29 7.28 -6.18
N THR A 320 -7.75 8.37 -6.77
CA THR A 320 -8.26 9.54 -6.05
C THR A 320 -9.66 9.85 -6.56
N ARG A 321 -10.63 9.72 -5.68
CA ARG A 321 -12.03 10.08 -5.96
C ARG A 321 -12.31 11.44 -5.33
N VAL A 322 -12.80 12.37 -6.13
CA VAL A 322 -13.19 13.71 -5.71
C VAL A 322 -14.67 13.88 -5.96
N ILE A 323 -15.40 14.23 -4.90
CA ILE A 323 -16.84 14.51 -4.96
C ILE A 323 -17.03 15.94 -4.45
N GLU A 324 -17.47 16.81 -5.33
CA GLU A 324 -17.69 18.23 -5.02
C GLU A 324 -18.75 18.79 -5.97
N ASP A 325 -19.66 19.62 -5.46
CA ASP A 325 -20.71 20.30 -6.24
C ASP A 325 -21.57 19.35 -7.10
N GLY A 326 -21.77 18.11 -6.62
CA GLY A 326 -22.55 17.08 -7.32
C GLY A 326 -21.76 16.35 -8.43
N LEU A 327 -20.53 16.73 -8.69
CA LEU A 327 -19.61 16.02 -9.57
C LEU A 327 -18.89 14.92 -8.79
N ASP A 328 -18.75 13.76 -9.45
CA ASP A 328 -18.01 12.61 -8.92
C ASP A 328 -16.97 12.22 -9.96
N THR A 329 -15.73 12.48 -9.67
CA THR A 329 -14.61 12.20 -10.56
C THR A 329 -13.62 11.29 -9.87
N THR A 330 -13.09 10.34 -10.61
CA THR A 330 -12.00 9.47 -10.15
C THR A 330 -10.81 9.63 -11.09
N THR A 331 -9.64 9.79 -10.52
CA THR A 331 -8.37 9.76 -11.23
C THR A 331 -7.49 8.65 -10.66
N ILE A 332 -6.54 8.18 -11.45
CA ILE A 332 -5.57 7.16 -11.04
C ILE A 332 -4.15 7.68 -11.24
N SER A 333 -3.21 7.12 -10.48
CA SER A 333 -1.79 7.33 -10.72
C SER A 333 -1.15 6.02 -11.15
N LEU A 334 -0.26 6.12 -12.13
CA LEU A 334 0.42 4.99 -12.75
C LEU A 334 1.93 5.14 -12.53
N GLU A 335 2.60 4.06 -12.24
CA GLU A 335 4.06 4.01 -12.07
C GLU A 335 4.63 2.86 -12.91
N GLN A 336 5.71 3.14 -13.62
CA GLN A 336 6.39 2.17 -14.47
C GLN A 336 6.89 0.96 -13.65
N VAL A 337 6.70 -0.26 -14.18
CA VAL A 337 7.12 -1.53 -13.57
C VAL A 337 8.28 -2.18 -14.30
#